data_b4398cf3ddc6812091180cf86640bf32
#
_entry.id   b4398cf3ddc6812091180cf86640bf32
#
_cell.length_a   1.000
_cell.length_b   1.000
_cell.length_c   1.000
_cell.angle_alpha   90.00
_cell.angle_beta   90.00
_cell.angle_gamma   90.00
#
_symmetry.space_group_name_H-M   'P 1'
#
loop_
_entity.id
_entity.type
_entity.pdbx_description
1 polymer ?
#
loop_
_entity_poly.entity_id
_entity_poly.type
_entity_poly.pdbx_seq_one_letter_code
_entity_poly.pdbx_strand_id
1 'polypeptide(L)'
;MKVLLVNGSSHVKGTTMMALEEMVKVFRENEIETEIIQLGAKPLADCMQCNACQKTGLCVFKDDGVNEFVQKAETADGFVFATPVYFAHPSGRIFSFLDRAFYCNGKDEVYKAFQFKPGAAVAVARRGGTTAALDGLNKYFGIAQMPVAGSTYWNMVHGLYAEEAHQDEEGMQTMRNLARNMVWMMRCFSEGKKAGIPYPTTET
;
A
#
# COMPACT_ATOMS: atom_id res chain seq x y z
N MET A 1 4.73 -16.43 0.31
CA MET A 1 4.85 -14.97 0.39
C MET A 1 3.46 -14.36 0.56
N LYS A 2 3.38 -13.18 1.20
CA LYS A 2 2.12 -12.50 1.48
C LYS A 2 2.18 -11.02 1.11
N VAL A 3 1.13 -10.49 0.47
CA VAL A 3 0.96 -9.07 0.16
C VAL A 3 -0.25 -8.52 0.93
N LEU A 4 -0.06 -7.40 1.62
CA LEU A 4 -1.15 -6.62 2.21
C LEU A 4 -1.57 -5.49 1.26
N LEU A 5 -2.86 -5.43 0.94
CA LEU A 5 -3.43 -4.41 0.07
C LEU A 5 -4.38 -3.53 0.90
N VAL A 6 -4.08 -2.24 1.02
CA VAL A 6 -4.94 -1.29 1.75
C VAL A 6 -5.87 -0.60 0.78
N ASN A 7 -7.18 -0.77 0.98
CA ASN A 7 -8.21 -0.04 0.25
C ASN A 7 -8.62 1.23 1.01
N GLY A 8 -8.13 2.38 0.57
CA GLY A 8 -8.41 3.70 1.12
C GLY A 8 -9.79 4.27 0.75
N SER A 9 -10.61 3.51 0.03
CA SER A 9 -11.98 3.91 -0.29
C SER A 9 -12.94 3.62 0.88
N SER A 10 -13.95 4.48 1.03
CA SER A 10 -15.10 4.20 1.90
C SER A 10 -16.04 3.14 1.31
N HIS A 11 -15.97 2.90 0.00
CA HIS A 11 -16.81 1.95 -0.71
C HIS A 11 -16.13 0.58 -0.80
N VAL A 12 -16.76 -0.44 -0.22
CA VAL A 12 -16.24 -1.83 -0.20
C VAL A 12 -16.22 -2.44 -1.62
N LYS A 13 -17.14 -2.06 -2.48
CA LYS A 13 -17.28 -2.55 -3.86
C LYS A 13 -17.14 -1.43 -4.89
N GLY A 14 -16.26 -0.46 -4.62
CA GLY A 14 -16.02 0.66 -5.53
C GLY A 14 -14.90 0.37 -6.53
N THR A 15 -14.64 1.33 -7.41
CA THR A 15 -13.59 1.28 -8.45
C THR A 15 -12.20 0.95 -7.88
N THR A 16 -11.87 1.46 -6.67
CA THR A 16 -10.60 1.14 -6.01
C THR A 16 -10.50 -0.34 -5.66
N MET A 17 -11.59 -0.97 -5.23
CA MET A 17 -11.62 -2.40 -4.96
C MET A 17 -11.42 -3.20 -6.26
N MET A 18 -12.05 -2.80 -7.36
CA MET A 18 -11.87 -3.47 -8.67
C MET A 18 -10.40 -3.47 -9.11
N ALA A 19 -9.71 -2.34 -8.94
CA ALA A 19 -8.27 -2.24 -9.24
C ALA A 19 -7.45 -3.23 -8.37
N LEU A 20 -7.74 -3.31 -7.07
CA LEU A 20 -7.06 -4.25 -6.18
C LEU A 20 -7.39 -5.71 -6.49
N GLU A 21 -8.65 -6.03 -6.80
CA GLU A 21 -9.06 -7.40 -7.15
C GLU A 21 -8.37 -7.88 -8.43
N GLU A 22 -8.10 -6.99 -9.39
CA GLU A 22 -7.34 -7.33 -10.60
C GLU A 22 -5.89 -7.72 -10.25
N MET A 23 -5.25 -7.02 -9.31
CA MET A 23 -3.93 -7.39 -8.80
C MET A 23 -3.96 -8.72 -8.03
N VAL A 24 -4.99 -8.93 -7.20
CA VAL A 24 -5.19 -10.17 -6.42
C VAL A 24 -5.27 -11.40 -7.31
N LYS A 25 -5.90 -11.31 -8.49
CA LYS A 25 -5.92 -12.41 -9.47
C LYS A 25 -4.51 -12.84 -9.84
N VAL A 26 -3.65 -11.87 -10.18
CA VAL A 26 -2.26 -12.14 -10.56
C VAL A 26 -1.45 -12.70 -9.39
N PHE A 27 -1.61 -12.15 -8.18
CA PHE A 27 -0.93 -12.69 -7.00
C PHE A 27 -1.33 -14.14 -6.73
N ARG A 28 -2.62 -14.46 -6.84
CA ARG A 28 -3.15 -15.82 -6.67
C ARG A 28 -2.60 -16.80 -7.72
N GLU A 29 -2.55 -16.39 -8.99
CA GLU A 29 -1.94 -17.18 -10.07
C GLU A 29 -0.46 -17.49 -9.81
N ASN A 30 0.21 -16.69 -8.99
CA ASN A 30 1.61 -16.85 -8.62
C ASN A 30 1.82 -17.42 -7.21
N GLU A 31 0.77 -17.98 -6.59
CA GLU A 31 0.80 -18.61 -5.25
C GLU A 31 1.22 -17.64 -4.14
N ILE A 32 0.86 -16.35 -4.28
CA ILE A 32 1.09 -15.34 -3.27
C ILE A 32 -0.20 -15.10 -2.48
N GLU A 33 -0.12 -15.26 -1.18
CA GLU A 33 -1.22 -14.94 -0.27
C GLU A 33 -1.51 -13.44 -0.29
N THR A 34 -2.78 -13.07 -0.28
CA THR A 34 -3.20 -11.67 -0.25
C THR A 34 -4.23 -11.42 0.83
N GLU A 35 -4.13 -10.25 1.44
CA GLU A 35 -5.14 -9.77 2.37
C GLU A 35 -5.47 -8.31 2.07
N ILE A 36 -6.76 -8.01 1.82
CA ILE A 36 -7.24 -6.66 1.60
C ILE A 36 -7.70 -6.07 2.93
N ILE A 37 -7.06 -4.99 3.34
CA ILE A 37 -7.42 -4.18 4.50
C ILE A 37 -8.36 -3.07 4.03
N GLN A 38 -9.64 -3.22 4.32
CA GLN A 38 -10.67 -2.26 3.95
C GLN A 38 -10.81 -1.18 5.03
N LEU A 39 -10.48 0.07 4.72
CA LEU A 39 -10.60 1.17 5.69
C LEU A 39 -12.07 1.56 5.99
N GLY A 40 -12.97 1.29 5.06
CA GLY A 40 -14.41 1.47 5.26
C GLY A 40 -14.84 2.92 5.42
N ALA A 41 -16.06 3.15 5.90
CA ALA A 41 -16.69 4.47 6.01
C ALA A 41 -16.56 5.12 7.40
N LYS A 42 -16.13 4.36 8.44
CA LYS A 42 -15.96 4.93 9.78
C LYS A 42 -14.85 5.98 9.78
N PRO A 43 -14.99 7.10 10.49
CA PRO A 43 -13.92 8.07 10.64
C PRO A 43 -12.66 7.42 11.22
N LEU A 44 -11.51 7.80 10.67
CA LEU A 44 -10.20 7.46 11.24
C LEU A 44 -9.57 8.73 11.78
N ALA A 45 -9.09 8.68 13.01
CA ALA A 45 -8.32 9.77 13.58
C ALA A 45 -6.96 9.87 12.89
N ASP A 46 -6.50 11.06 12.64
CA ASP A 46 -5.14 11.36 12.20
C ASP A 46 -4.12 11.21 13.34
N CYS A 47 -2.84 11.28 13.00
CA CYS A 47 -1.77 11.23 13.99
C CYS A 47 -1.70 12.55 14.77
N MET A 48 -1.92 12.48 16.07
CA MET A 48 -1.79 13.66 16.96
C MET A 48 -0.40 13.82 17.59
N GLN A 49 0.59 13.08 17.10
CA GLN A 49 1.99 13.12 17.55
C GLN A 49 2.17 13.00 19.08
N CYS A 50 1.37 12.17 19.73
CA CYS A 50 1.45 11.97 21.19
C CYS A 50 2.67 11.16 21.66
N ASN A 51 3.45 10.62 20.74
CA ASN A 51 4.68 9.82 20.95
C ASN A 51 4.52 8.56 21.83
N ALA A 52 3.31 8.15 22.18
CA ALA A 52 3.10 6.93 22.97
C ALA A 52 3.59 5.67 22.24
N CYS A 53 3.46 5.63 20.91
CA CYS A 53 3.91 4.52 20.09
C CYS A 53 5.44 4.34 20.08
N GLN A 54 6.21 5.38 20.37
CA GLN A 54 7.68 5.27 20.47
C GLN A 54 8.11 4.35 21.63
N LYS A 55 7.24 4.14 22.62
CA LYS A 55 7.49 3.22 23.75
C LYS A 55 6.93 1.82 23.50
N THR A 56 5.80 1.72 22.83
CA THR A 56 5.02 0.47 22.71
C THR A 56 5.06 -0.15 21.32
N GLY A 57 5.46 0.60 20.27
CA GLY A 57 5.34 0.19 18.87
C GLY A 57 3.90 0.23 18.33
N LEU A 58 2.92 0.66 19.14
CA LEU A 58 1.50 0.65 18.79
C LEU A 58 0.85 2.02 19.06
N CYS A 59 -0.10 2.40 18.21
CA CYS A 59 -0.88 3.61 18.38
C CYS A 59 -1.80 3.53 19.61
N VAL A 60 -2.08 4.68 20.22
CA VAL A 60 -3.03 4.78 21.35
C VAL A 60 -4.47 4.51 20.94
N PHE A 61 -4.84 4.81 19.68
CA PHE A 61 -6.13 4.44 19.12
C PHE A 61 -6.13 2.96 18.75
N LYS A 62 -7.02 2.16 19.32
CA LYS A 62 -6.94 0.69 19.28
C LYS A 62 -7.95 0.04 18.33
N ASP A 63 -9.08 0.67 18.07
CA ASP A 63 -10.24 0.00 17.49
C ASP A 63 -10.52 0.39 16.02
N ASP A 64 -9.47 0.71 15.28
CA ASP A 64 -9.58 1.22 13.91
C ASP A 64 -8.69 0.50 12.87
N GLY A 65 -8.10 -0.62 13.26
CA GLY A 65 -7.33 -1.50 12.38
C GLY A 65 -5.87 -1.08 12.16
N VAL A 66 -5.41 0.10 12.60
CA VAL A 66 -4.03 0.54 12.39
C VAL A 66 -3.04 -0.38 13.10
N ASN A 67 -3.26 -0.68 14.37
CA ASN A 67 -2.37 -1.55 15.14
C ASN A 67 -2.34 -2.98 14.60
N GLU A 68 -3.50 -3.50 14.20
CA GLU A 68 -3.61 -4.81 13.56
C GLU A 68 -2.84 -4.86 12.25
N PHE A 69 -2.95 -3.81 11.43
CA PHE A 69 -2.18 -3.70 10.19
C PHE A 69 -0.66 -3.68 10.45
N VAL A 70 -0.18 -2.90 11.42
CA VAL A 70 1.26 -2.85 11.77
C VAL A 70 1.78 -4.22 12.18
N GLN A 71 1.01 -4.97 12.99
CA GLN A 71 1.37 -6.33 13.38
C GLN A 71 1.41 -7.29 12.18
N LYS A 72 0.44 -7.22 11.28
CA LYS A 72 0.42 -8.02 10.04
C LYS A 72 1.55 -7.64 9.10
N ALA A 73 1.93 -6.36 9.07
CA ALA A 73 3.02 -5.86 8.23
C ALA A 73 4.37 -6.48 8.56
N GLU A 74 4.61 -6.90 9.81
CA GLU A 74 5.86 -7.55 10.21
C GLU A 74 6.14 -8.82 9.39
N THR A 75 5.11 -9.60 9.07
CA THR A 75 5.21 -10.88 8.36
C THR A 75 4.87 -10.78 6.86
N ALA A 76 4.43 -9.64 6.38
CA ALA A 76 4.15 -9.42 4.96
C ALA A 76 5.44 -9.23 4.16
N ASP A 77 5.41 -9.63 2.89
CA ASP A 77 6.53 -9.50 1.94
C ASP A 77 6.38 -8.32 0.97
N GLY A 78 5.20 -7.71 0.90
CA GLY A 78 4.94 -6.56 0.04
C GLY A 78 3.64 -5.83 0.38
N PHE A 79 3.50 -4.60 -0.13
CA PHE A 79 2.39 -3.71 0.21
C PHE A 79 1.82 -3.01 -1.02
N VAL A 80 0.48 -2.89 -1.07
CA VAL A 80 -0.22 -2.05 -2.05
C VAL A 80 -1.09 -1.06 -1.30
N PHE A 81 -0.92 0.24 -1.56
CA PHE A 81 -1.77 1.29 -1.02
C PHE A 81 -2.62 1.90 -2.13
N ALA A 82 -3.92 1.62 -2.11
CA ALA A 82 -4.85 2.08 -3.13
C ALA A 82 -5.80 3.14 -2.58
N THR A 83 -6.01 4.20 -3.36
CA THR A 83 -6.83 5.34 -2.95
C THR A 83 -7.75 5.83 -4.05
N PRO A 84 -8.99 6.22 -3.73
CA PRO A 84 -9.74 7.10 -4.61
C PRO A 84 -9.12 8.51 -4.57
N VAL A 85 -9.26 9.24 -5.68
CA VAL A 85 -8.79 10.63 -5.78
C VAL A 85 -9.93 11.60 -5.45
N TYR A 86 -9.70 12.46 -4.47
CA TYR A 86 -10.56 13.57 -4.11
C TYR A 86 -9.78 14.87 -4.19
N PHE A 87 -10.25 15.84 -5.00
CA PHE A 87 -9.57 17.13 -5.19
C PHE A 87 -8.07 16.99 -5.54
N ALA A 88 -7.76 16.03 -6.43
CA ALA A 88 -6.40 15.68 -6.85
C ALA A 88 -5.49 15.14 -5.72
N HIS A 89 -6.05 14.70 -4.61
CA HIS A 89 -5.36 14.10 -3.47
C HIS A 89 -5.80 12.66 -3.22
N PRO A 90 -4.99 11.83 -2.55
CA PRO A 90 -5.48 10.61 -1.91
C PRO A 90 -6.60 10.94 -0.92
N SER A 91 -7.45 9.98 -0.61
CA SER A 91 -8.45 10.18 0.43
C SER A 91 -7.77 10.53 1.76
N GLY A 92 -8.30 11.49 2.52
CA GLY A 92 -7.76 11.83 3.85
C GLY A 92 -7.67 10.61 4.79
N ARG A 93 -8.58 9.65 4.57
CA ARG A 93 -8.61 8.39 5.32
C ARG A 93 -7.34 7.56 5.16
N ILE A 94 -6.83 7.40 3.94
CA ILE A 94 -5.61 6.62 3.73
C ILE A 94 -4.41 7.32 4.34
N PHE A 95 -4.36 8.65 4.29
CA PHE A 95 -3.31 9.42 4.94
C PHE A 95 -3.36 9.25 6.46
N SER A 96 -4.52 9.45 7.10
CA SER A 96 -4.68 9.23 8.55
C SER A 96 -4.25 7.83 8.98
N PHE A 97 -4.55 6.82 8.16
CA PHE A 97 -4.15 5.43 8.40
C PHE A 97 -2.64 5.25 8.28
N LEU A 98 -2.05 5.69 7.15
CA LEU A 98 -0.63 5.49 6.87
C LEU A 98 0.27 6.33 7.78
N ASP A 99 -0.09 7.59 8.07
CA ASP A 99 0.65 8.45 9.02
C ASP A 99 0.82 7.74 10.36
N ARG A 100 -0.24 7.14 10.86
CA ARG A 100 -0.21 6.42 12.13
C ARG A 100 0.54 5.10 12.05
N ALA A 101 0.31 4.33 10.99
CA ALA A 101 0.97 3.04 10.80
C ALA A 101 2.49 3.19 10.65
N PHE A 102 2.93 4.12 9.82
CA PHE A 102 4.35 4.38 9.62
C PHE A 102 4.99 5.04 10.85
N TYR A 103 4.32 6.01 11.48
CA TYR A 103 4.86 6.65 12.68
C TYR A 103 5.01 5.67 13.87
N CYS A 104 4.11 4.72 14.01
CA CYS A 104 4.24 3.66 15.03
C CYS A 104 5.44 2.75 14.78
N ASN A 105 5.81 2.54 13.52
CA ASN A 105 6.88 1.63 13.14
C ASN A 105 8.22 2.32 12.86
N GLY A 106 8.25 3.66 12.78
CA GLY A 106 9.42 4.48 12.48
C GLY A 106 10.27 4.83 13.69
N LYS A 107 10.50 3.89 14.61
CA LYS A 107 11.36 4.12 15.76
C LYS A 107 12.83 4.13 15.34
N ASP A 108 13.58 5.14 15.81
CA ASP A 108 15.00 5.32 15.51
C ASP A 108 15.27 5.32 13.98
N GLU A 109 14.33 5.92 13.23
CA GLU A 109 14.34 6.00 11.75
C GLU A 109 14.38 4.65 11.02
N VAL A 110 14.08 3.55 11.71
CA VAL A 110 14.02 2.20 11.17
C VAL A 110 12.57 1.70 11.12
N TYR A 111 12.07 1.51 9.92
CA TYR A 111 10.70 1.04 9.64
C TYR A 111 10.67 -0.49 9.50
N LYS A 112 10.95 -1.24 10.56
CA LYS A 112 11.17 -2.70 10.55
C LYS A 112 10.11 -3.52 9.82
N ALA A 113 8.83 -3.13 9.93
CA ALA A 113 7.76 -3.85 9.27
C ALA A 113 7.70 -3.58 7.75
N PHE A 114 8.30 -2.50 7.27
CA PHE A 114 8.17 -2.03 5.89
C PHE A 114 9.49 -2.06 5.12
N GLN A 115 10.60 -1.77 5.77
CA GLN A 115 11.92 -1.60 5.17
C GLN A 115 12.31 -2.77 4.28
N PHE A 116 12.84 -2.45 3.08
CA PHE A 116 13.30 -3.41 2.07
C PHE A 116 12.22 -4.36 1.51
N LYS A 117 10.96 -4.08 1.73
CA LYS A 117 9.84 -4.79 1.14
C LYS A 117 9.24 -3.95 -0.01
N PRO A 118 8.88 -4.54 -1.16
CA PRO A 118 8.34 -3.77 -2.27
C PRO A 118 7.00 -3.16 -1.93
N GLY A 119 6.82 -1.91 -2.33
CA GLY A 119 5.57 -1.17 -2.20
C GLY A 119 5.04 -0.70 -3.55
N ALA A 120 3.73 -0.60 -3.68
CA ALA A 120 3.06 -0.01 -4.83
C ALA A 120 1.92 0.91 -4.39
N ALA A 121 1.87 2.11 -4.96
CA ALA A 121 0.72 3.00 -4.85
C ALA A 121 -0.22 2.79 -6.05
N VAL A 122 -1.53 2.86 -5.82
CA VAL A 122 -2.58 2.81 -6.85
C VAL A 122 -3.55 3.98 -6.62
N ALA A 123 -3.79 4.77 -7.64
CA ALA A 123 -4.74 5.87 -7.60
C ALA A 123 -5.91 5.64 -8.56
N VAL A 124 -7.14 5.84 -8.08
CA VAL A 124 -8.34 5.62 -8.87
C VAL A 124 -9.15 6.92 -8.93
N ALA A 125 -9.47 7.37 -10.13
CA ALA A 125 -10.19 8.61 -10.35
C ALA A 125 -11.19 8.51 -11.49
N ARG A 126 -12.21 9.37 -11.44
CA ARG A 126 -13.07 9.59 -12.61
C ARG A 126 -12.29 10.19 -13.79
N ARG A 127 -11.32 11.11 -13.52
CA ARG A 127 -10.52 11.84 -14.51
C ARG A 127 -9.11 12.12 -14.00
N GLY A 128 -8.79 13.39 -13.73
CA GLY A 128 -7.46 13.87 -13.36
C GLY A 128 -7.14 13.75 -11.87
N GLY A 129 -5.87 13.98 -11.54
CA GLY A 129 -5.36 14.04 -10.16
C GLY A 129 -4.72 12.75 -9.66
N THR A 130 -4.68 11.70 -10.47
CA THR A 130 -4.08 10.41 -10.11
C THR A 130 -2.57 10.52 -9.87
N THR A 131 -1.84 11.25 -10.72
CA THR A 131 -0.38 11.41 -10.57
C THR A 131 -0.02 12.12 -9.26
N ALA A 132 -0.71 13.22 -8.93
CA ALA A 132 -0.48 13.91 -7.65
C ALA A 132 -0.85 13.04 -6.44
N ALA A 133 -1.88 12.19 -6.57
CA ALA A 133 -2.22 11.23 -5.53
C ALA A 133 -1.15 10.13 -5.36
N LEU A 134 -0.58 9.64 -6.45
CA LEU A 134 0.55 8.69 -6.42
C LEU A 134 1.78 9.30 -5.75
N ASP A 135 2.11 10.56 -6.04
CA ASP A 135 3.23 11.28 -5.41
C ASP A 135 3.07 11.35 -3.88
N GLY A 136 1.84 11.58 -3.41
CA GLY A 136 1.53 11.58 -1.99
C GLY A 136 1.81 10.24 -1.31
N LEU A 137 1.38 9.14 -1.92
CA LEU A 137 1.56 7.79 -1.38
C LEU A 137 3.02 7.30 -1.49
N ASN A 138 3.71 7.63 -2.56
CA ASN A 138 5.10 7.21 -2.79
C ASN A 138 6.07 7.75 -1.72
N LYS A 139 5.73 8.84 -1.02
CA LYS A 139 6.55 9.39 0.06
C LYS A 139 6.70 8.42 1.24
N TYR A 140 5.67 7.64 1.55
CA TYR A 140 5.76 6.61 2.60
C TYR A 140 6.76 5.52 2.24
N PHE A 141 6.78 5.10 0.99
CA PHE A 141 7.75 4.10 0.53
C PHE A 141 9.18 4.65 0.59
N GLY A 142 9.38 5.89 0.12
CA GLY A 142 10.70 6.52 0.11
C GLY A 142 11.32 6.63 1.50
N ILE A 143 10.59 7.19 2.47
CA ILE A 143 11.11 7.35 3.83
C ILE A 143 11.37 6.03 4.54
N ALA A 144 10.60 4.99 4.23
CA ALA A 144 10.75 3.67 4.83
C ALA A 144 11.72 2.75 4.06
N GLN A 145 12.50 3.28 3.12
CA GLN A 145 13.47 2.53 2.31
C GLN A 145 12.83 1.33 1.59
N MET A 146 11.61 1.49 1.13
CA MET A 146 10.88 0.48 0.38
C MET A 146 11.12 0.65 -1.12
N PRO A 147 11.55 -0.40 -1.84
CA PRO A 147 11.58 -0.35 -3.29
C PRO A 147 10.18 -0.15 -3.88
N VAL A 148 10.02 0.85 -4.75
CA VAL A 148 8.73 1.15 -5.36
C VAL A 148 8.57 0.36 -6.65
N ALA A 149 7.50 -0.43 -6.74
CA ALA A 149 7.15 -1.14 -7.96
C ALA A 149 6.45 -0.22 -8.96
N GLY A 150 6.96 -0.18 -10.18
CA GLY A 150 6.32 0.47 -11.32
C GLY A 150 5.56 -0.52 -12.18
N SER A 151 4.80 0.01 -13.15
CA SER A 151 4.11 -0.73 -14.19
C SER A 151 4.47 -0.21 -15.58
N THR A 152 3.69 -0.57 -16.60
CA THR A 152 3.84 -0.07 -17.97
C THR A 152 3.33 1.35 -18.17
N TYR A 153 2.58 1.87 -17.21
CA TYR A 153 2.13 3.25 -17.11
C TYR A 153 2.05 3.65 -15.62
N TRP A 154 1.68 4.90 -15.31
CA TRP A 154 1.40 5.27 -13.91
C TRP A 154 0.30 4.39 -13.35
N ASN A 155 0.43 3.98 -12.10
CA ASN A 155 -0.43 3.00 -11.45
C ASN A 155 -1.83 3.59 -11.17
N MET A 156 -2.63 3.77 -12.19
CA MET A 156 -3.94 4.39 -12.11
C MET A 156 -5.01 3.58 -12.83
N VAL A 157 -6.25 3.75 -12.37
CA VAL A 157 -7.46 3.24 -13.03
C VAL A 157 -8.49 4.36 -13.06
N HIS A 158 -9.21 4.47 -14.17
CA HIS A 158 -10.26 5.45 -14.36
C HIS A 158 -11.65 4.81 -14.27
N GLY A 159 -12.57 5.51 -13.62
CA GLY A 159 -13.98 5.13 -13.49
C GLY A 159 -14.63 5.82 -12.30
N LEU A 160 -15.88 6.26 -12.45
CA LEU A 160 -16.69 6.80 -11.37
C LEU A 160 -17.37 5.67 -10.59
N TYR A 161 -17.85 4.66 -11.29
CA TYR A 161 -18.51 3.47 -10.75
C TYR A 161 -17.67 2.22 -10.99
N ALA A 162 -17.92 1.17 -10.22
CA ALA A 162 -17.15 -0.07 -10.29
C ALA A 162 -17.18 -0.72 -11.69
N GLU A 163 -18.31 -0.63 -12.37
CA GLU A 163 -18.51 -1.17 -13.72
C GLU A 163 -17.64 -0.45 -14.76
N GLU A 164 -17.41 0.85 -14.58
CA GLU A 164 -16.57 1.64 -15.50
C GLU A 164 -15.09 1.27 -15.36
N ALA A 165 -14.64 0.83 -14.19
CA ALA A 165 -13.27 0.38 -14.00
C ALA A 165 -12.89 -0.79 -14.93
N HIS A 166 -13.81 -1.71 -15.18
CA HIS A 166 -13.59 -2.83 -16.11
C HIS A 166 -13.50 -2.39 -17.56
N GLN A 167 -14.02 -1.21 -17.90
CA GLN A 167 -13.92 -0.63 -19.25
C GLN A 167 -12.60 0.10 -19.48
N ASP A 168 -11.87 0.44 -18.41
CA ASP A 168 -10.50 0.97 -18.48
C ASP A 168 -9.50 -0.18 -18.69
N GLU A 169 -9.43 -0.68 -19.93
CA GLU A 169 -8.59 -1.81 -20.31
C GLU A 169 -7.11 -1.56 -20.02
N GLU A 170 -6.64 -0.32 -20.28
CA GLU A 170 -5.26 0.08 -20.00
C GLU A 170 -4.97 0.13 -18.50
N GLY A 171 -5.88 0.69 -17.70
CA GLY A 171 -5.78 0.69 -16.25
C GLY A 171 -5.75 -0.71 -15.67
N MET A 172 -6.63 -1.61 -16.13
CA MET A 172 -6.62 -3.01 -15.72
C MET A 172 -5.36 -3.75 -16.15
N GLN A 173 -4.85 -3.50 -17.36
CA GLN A 173 -3.56 -4.04 -17.81
C GLN A 173 -2.42 -3.52 -16.94
N THR A 174 -2.44 -2.24 -16.59
CA THR A 174 -1.46 -1.60 -15.70
C THR A 174 -1.46 -2.28 -14.33
N MET A 175 -2.62 -2.60 -13.76
CA MET A 175 -2.74 -3.32 -12.48
C MET A 175 -2.15 -4.74 -12.58
N ARG A 176 -2.43 -5.46 -13.66
CA ARG A 176 -1.85 -6.81 -13.86
C ARG A 176 -0.33 -6.76 -13.98
N ASN A 177 0.21 -5.82 -14.74
CA ASN A 177 1.65 -5.67 -14.91
C ASN A 177 2.34 -5.21 -13.62
N LEU A 178 1.71 -4.30 -12.86
CA LEU A 178 2.18 -3.90 -11.54
C LEU A 178 2.31 -5.11 -10.60
N ALA A 179 1.28 -5.93 -10.53
CA ALA A 179 1.29 -7.13 -9.69
C ALA A 179 2.39 -8.12 -10.13
N ARG A 180 2.59 -8.34 -11.45
CA ARG A 180 3.68 -9.19 -11.98
C ARG A 180 5.05 -8.66 -11.58
N ASN A 181 5.26 -7.35 -11.69
CA ASN A 181 6.51 -6.71 -11.29
C ASN A 181 6.77 -6.87 -9.78
N MET A 182 5.74 -6.71 -8.94
CA MET A 182 5.86 -6.98 -7.51
C MET A 182 6.20 -8.44 -7.22
N VAL A 183 5.55 -9.39 -7.90
CA VAL A 183 5.87 -10.84 -7.78
C VAL A 183 7.34 -11.09 -8.09
N TRP A 184 7.83 -10.54 -9.20
CA TRP A 184 9.24 -10.68 -9.60
C TRP A 184 10.18 -10.09 -8.55
N MET A 185 9.92 -8.88 -8.06
CA MET A 185 10.73 -8.23 -7.02
C MET A 185 10.77 -9.07 -5.73
N MET A 186 9.62 -9.53 -5.23
CA MET A 186 9.53 -10.34 -4.02
C MET A 186 10.30 -11.66 -4.18
N ARG A 187 10.22 -12.31 -5.34
CA ARG A 187 11.01 -13.52 -5.63
C ARG A 187 12.50 -13.23 -5.65
N CYS A 188 12.94 -12.16 -6.30
CA CYS A 188 14.35 -11.75 -6.31
C CYS A 188 14.87 -11.48 -4.90
N PHE A 189 14.10 -10.78 -4.07
CA PHE A 189 14.51 -10.50 -2.69
C PHE A 189 14.56 -11.78 -1.82
N SER A 190 13.60 -12.68 -2.02
CA SER A 190 13.60 -13.98 -1.35
C SER A 190 14.83 -14.81 -1.73
N GLU A 191 15.19 -14.88 -3.01
CA GLU A 191 16.37 -15.60 -3.48
C GLU A 191 17.66 -14.91 -3.04
N GLY A 192 17.72 -13.58 -3.06
CA GLY A 192 18.85 -12.82 -2.52
C GLY A 192 19.09 -13.11 -1.04
N LYS A 193 18.03 -13.17 -0.25
CA LYS A 193 18.10 -13.53 1.17
C LYS A 193 18.62 -14.97 1.38
N LYS A 194 18.14 -15.94 0.59
CA LYS A 194 18.63 -17.33 0.62
C LYS A 194 20.10 -17.44 0.22
N ALA A 195 20.53 -16.62 -0.74
CA ALA A 195 21.93 -16.54 -1.17
C ALA A 195 22.85 -15.82 -0.18
N GLY A 196 22.32 -15.31 0.95
CA GLY A 196 23.10 -14.62 1.98
C GLY A 196 23.47 -13.18 1.61
N ILE A 197 22.81 -12.55 0.64
CA ILE A 197 23.02 -11.14 0.31
C ILE A 197 22.52 -10.29 1.50
N PRO A 198 23.40 -9.50 2.14
CA PRO A 198 23.00 -8.71 3.30
C PRO A 198 22.13 -7.54 2.88
N TYR A 199 21.20 -7.12 3.74
CA TYR A 199 20.54 -5.83 3.58
C TYR A 199 21.54 -4.68 3.74
N PRO A 200 21.30 -3.53 3.07
CA PRO A 200 22.12 -2.35 3.27
C PRO A 200 22.17 -1.93 4.74
N THR A 201 23.33 -1.49 5.21
CA THR A 201 23.47 -0.88 6.54
C THR A 201 22.90 0.54 6.47
N THR A 202 22.00 0.87 7.39
CA THR A 202 21.49 2.24 7.55
C THR A 202 22.37 2.98 8.54
N GLU A 203 22.94 4.11 8.11
CA GLU A 203 23.60 5.07 9.02
C GLU A 203 22.51 5.93 9.69
N THR A 204 22.55 6.08 11.02
CA THR A 204 21.61 6.89 11.82
C THR A 204 22.35 7.92 12.65
#